data_9ac55bfb46b2150d1c0670e2a3150b30
#
_entry.id   9ac55bfb46b2150d1c0670e2a3150b30
#
_cell.length_a   1.000
_cell.length_b   1.000
_cell.length_c   1.000
_cell.angle_alpha   90.00
_cell.angle_beta   90.00
_cell.angle_gamma   90.00
#
_symmetry.space_group_name_H-M   'P 1'
#
loop_
_entity.id
_entity.type
_entity.pdbx_description
1 polymer ?
#
loop_
_entity_poly.entity_id
_entity_poly.type
_entity_poly.pdbx_seq_one_letter_code
_entity_poly.pdbx_strand_id
1 'polypeptide(L)'
;IAILNALKLEDVIGLSIVTLIVIMVGTDDNLMLSAAYRVLETFIGVIIAFLVNTFIAPPRYDERLYHTVDYATTEFLIWIRAGLRKNTEYSIMNNDLKWARTQLKKMDNLYQYLTESGLFNKKNKYQNKKMLVVYRKMIQTTRSAFHVLEVLHDYENVFYQFPVEMRIMIRERLETLMSGHEQIMLKFSGRVPANQVNFFEANKDQRHDLMDVFFQRAQEESDFSKYSSSESYGIIHLMSAILAYEDDLVHFNKLVRSYKATPGNKSKNINNIEDIIH
;
A
#
# COMPACT_ATOMS: atom_id res chain seq x y z
N ILE A 1 -35.99 -4.23 -10.53
CA ILE A 1 -35.18 -3.51 -9.52
C ILE A 1 -35.06 -4.34 -8.24
N ALA A 2 -36.18 -4.82 -7.64
CA ALA A 2 -36.15 -5.61 -6.41
C ALA A 2 -35.31 -6.90 -6.53
N ILE A 3 -35.39 -7.62 -7.64
CA ILE A 3 -34.60 -8.83 -7.90
C ILE A 3 -33.10 -8.51 -8.04
N LEU A 4 -32.74 -7.42 -8.74
CA LEU A 4 -31.34 -6.99 -8.91
C LEU A 4 -30.73 -6.54 -7.59
N ASN A 5 -31.47 -5.87 -6.72
CA ASN A 5 -31.05 -5.50 -5.37
C ASN A 5 -30.88 -6.76 -4.49
N ALA A 6 -31.74 -7.74 -4.59
CA ALA A 6 -31.62 -9.02 -3.86
C ALA A 6 -30.37 -9.81 -4.29
N LEU A 7 -29.96 -9.67 -5.55
CA LEU A 7 -28.74 -10.28 -6.12
C LEU A 7 -27.47 -9.44 -5.93
N LYS A 8 -27.55 -8.27 -5.26
CA LYS A 8 -26.43 -7.31 -5.07
C LYS A 8 -25.80 -6.83 -6.38
N LEU A 9 -26.60 -6.67 -7.42
CA LEU A 9 -26.21 -6.21 -8.76
C LEU A 9 -26.60 -4.73 -8.96
N GLU A 10 -26.23 -3.88 -8.02
CA GLU A 10 -26.58 -2.44 -8.01
C GLU A 10 -26.06 -1.69 -9.24
N ASP A 11 -24.86 -2.05 -9.71
CA ASP A 11 -24.25 -1.43 -10.89
C ASP A 11 -25.01 -1.68 -12.20
N VAL A 12 -25.85 -2.72 -12.25
CA VAL A 12 -26.63 -3.10 -13.44
C VAL A 12 -28.01 -2.45 -13.47
N ILE A 13 -28.45 -1.85 -12.37
CA ILE A 13 -29.79 -1.24 -12.25
C ILE A 13 -29.98 -0.13 -13.29
N GLY A 14 -29.00 0.76 -13.44
CA GLY A 14 -29.05 1.86 -14.40
C GLY A 14 -29.20 1.37 -15.85
N LEU A 15 -28.41 0.39 -16.22
CA LEU A 15 -28.46 -0.22 -17.55
C LEU A 15 -29.82 -0.89 -17.81
N SER A 16 -30.37 -1.58 -16.82
CA SER A 16 -31.66 -2.24 -16.91
C SER A 16 -32.84 -1.25 -17.10
N ILE A 17 -32.78 -0.11 -16.41
CA ILE A 17 -33.79 0.96 -16.54
C ILE A 17 -33.74 1.57 -17.95
N VAL A 18 -32.54 1.89 -18.46
CA VAL A 18 -32.36 2.44 -19.81
C VAL A 18 -32.89 1.46 -20.87
N THR A 19 -32.58 0.18 -20.73
CA THR A 19 -33.06 -0.86 -21.65
C THR A 19 -34.60 -0.97 -21.64
N LEU A 20 -35.21 -0.91 -20.46
CA LEU A 20 -36.68 -0.95 -20.30
C LEU A 20 -37.34 0.27 -20.97
N ILE A 21 -36.80 1.48 -20.77
CA ILE A 21 -37.31 2.72 -21.39
C ILE A 21 -37.23 2.60 -22.92
N VAL A 22 -36.09 2.14 -23.47
CA VAL A 22 -35.92 2.00 -24.92
C VAL A 22 -36.88 1.01 -25.52
N ILE A 23 -37.19 -0.11 -24.84
CA ILE A 23 -38.21 -1.09 -25.29
C ILE A 23 -39.60 -0.46 -25.25
N MET A 24 -39.92 0.32 -24.22
CA MET A 24 -41.24 0.94 -24.08
C MET A 24 -41.50 2.11 -25.05
N VAL A 25 -40.46 2.80 -25.47
CA VAL A 25 -40.54 3.93 -26.44
C VAL A 25 -40.51 3.44 -27.90
N GLY A 26 -40.06 2.22 -28.12
CA GLY A 26 -40.03 1.61 -29.46
C GLY A 26 -41.44 1.44 -30.02
N THR A 27 -41.68 1.93 -31.25
CA THR A 27 -42.96 1.92 -31.96
C THR A 27 -43.20 0.66 -32.79
N ASP A 28 -42.46 -0.41 -32.51
CA ASP A 28 -42.57 -1.67 -33.27
C ASP A 28 -43.84 -2.44 -32.89
N ASP A 29 -44.56 -2.91 -33.91
CA ASP A 29 -45.81 -3.69 -33.74
C ASP A 29 -45.65 -5.01 -32.98
N ASN A 30 -44.41 -5.52 -32.81
CA ASN A 30 -44.05 -6.72 -32.05
C ASN A 30 -43.11 -6.43 -30.90
N LEU A 31 -43.60 -5.95 -29.77
CA LEU A 31 -42.85 -5.69 -28.54
C LEU A 31 -41.98 -6.88 -28.08
N MET A 32 -42.45 -8.11 -28.26
CA MET A 32 -41.74 -9.30 -27.84
C MET A 32 -40.50 -9.60 -28.71
N LEU A 33 -40.62 -9.32 -30.01
CA LEU A 33 -39.51 -9.48 -30.93
C LEU A 33 -38.44 -8.40 -30.73
N SER A 34 -38.85 -7.16 -30.51
CA SER A 34 -37.95 -6.04 -30.19
C SER A 34 -37.20 -6.27 -28.88
N ALA A 35 -37.88 -6.78 -27.85
CA ALA A 35 -37.22 -7.16 -26.58
C ALA A 35 -36.21 -8.28 -26.80
N ALA A 36 -36.48 -9.29 -27.59
CA ALA A 36 -35.58 -10.40 -27.89
C ALA A 36 -34.31 -9.90 -28.62
N TYR A 37 -34.45 -9.01 -29.60
CA TYR A 37 -33.29 -8.40 -30.29
C TYR A 37 -32.43 -7.58 -29.33
N ARG A 38 -33.02 -6.82 -28.42
CA ARG A 38 -32.25 -6.05 -27.41
C ARG A 38 -31.46 -6.94 -26.46
N VAL A 39 -32.04 -8.06 -26.03
CA VAL A 39 -31.30 -9.02 -25.19
C VAL A 39 -30.14 -9.61 -25.97
N LEU A 40 -30.33 -9.93 -27.25
CA LEU A 40 -29.28 -10.48 -28.10
C LEU A 40 -28.16 -9.46 -28.40
N GLU A 41 -28.49 -8.20 -28.70
CA GLU A 41 -27.53 -7.11 -28.86
C GLU A 41 -26.70 -6.91 -27.59
N THR A 42 -27.37 -6.87 -26.43
CA THR A 42 -26.67 -6.72 -25.13
C THR A 42 -25.72 -7.90 -24.88
N PHE A 43 -26.16 -9.11 -25.16
CA PHE A 43 -25.35 -10.33 -25.00
C PHE A 43 -24.12 -10.33 -25.91
N ILE A 44 -24.28 -9.94 -27.19
CA ILE A 44 -23.17 -9.78 -28.12
C ILE A 44 -22.20 -8.70 -27.62
N GLY A 45 -22.71 -7.55 -27.18
CA GLY A 45 -21.88 -6.47 -26.61
C GLY A 45 -21.07 -6.92 -25.42
N VAL A 46 -21.66 -7.66 -24.49
CA VAL A 46 -20.96 -8.22 -23.32
C VAL A 46 -19.88 -9.22 -23.75
N ILE A 47 -20.17 -10.12 -24.70
CA ILE A 47 -19.17 -11.06 -25.22
C ILE A 47 -18.01 -10.33 -25.86
N ILE A 48 -18.28 -9.35 -26.73
CA ILE A 48 -17.22 -8.56 -27.38
C ILE A 48 -16.39 -7.82 -26.35
N ALA A 49 -17.03 -7.14 -25.39
CA ALA A 49 -16.33 -6.44 -24.30
C ALA A 49 -15.45 -7.39 -23.47
N PHE A 50 -15.96 -8.58 -23.15
CA PHE A 50 -15.20 -9.61 -22.44
C PHE A 50 -14.00 -10.09 -23.24
N LEU A 51 -14.14 -10.35 -24.55
CA LEU A 51 -13.05 -10.78 -25.42
C LEU A 51 -11.98 -9.68 -25.54
N VAL A 52 -12.39 -8.43 -25.75
CA VAL A 52 -11.46 -7.29 -25.84
C VAL A 52 -10.68 -7.13 -24.54
N ASN A 53 -11.38 -7.13 -23.41
CA ASN A 53 -10.76 -6.95 -22.10
C ASN A 53 -9.81 -8.11 -21.73
N THR A 54 -10.12 -9.33 -22.18
CA THR A 54 -9.31 -10.52 -21.87
C THR A 54 -8.10 -10.67 -22.78
N PHE A 55 -8.24 -10.38 -24.08
CA PHE A 55 -7.22 -10.68 -25.07
C PHE A 55 -6.45 -9.46 -25.60
N ILE A 56 -7.09 -8.29 -25.67
CA ILE A 56 -6.48 -7.10 -26.28
C ILE A 56 -5.88 -6.18 -25.22
N ALA A 57 -6.58 -5.94 -24.11
CA ALA A 57 -6.16 -5.01 -23.08
C ALA A 57 -6.28 -5.60 -21.66
N PRO A 58 -5.52 -6.67 -21.32
CA PRO A 58 -5.55 -7.19 -19.96
C PRO A 58 -5.06 -6.11 -18.99
N PRO A 59 -5.79 -5.81 -17.93
CA PRO A 59 -5.41 -4.78 -16.98
C PRO A 59 -4.11 -5.16 -16.25
N ARG A 60 -3.15 -4.24 -16.25
CA ARG A 60 -1.84 -4.41 -15.57
C ARG A 60 -1.96 -4.07 -14.10
N TYR A 61 -2.62 -4.91 -13.31
CA TYR A 61 -2.82 -4.67 -11.87
C TYR A 61 -1.51 -4.64 -11.08
N ASP A 62 -0.47 -5.35 -11.54
CA ASP A 62 0.86 -5.37 -10.91
C ASP A 62 1.54 -3.99 -10.99
N GLU A 63 1.53 -3.33 -12.14
CA GLU A 63 2.09 -1.99 -12.32
C GLU A 63 1.29 -0.94 -11.53
N ARG A 64 -0.04 -0.98 -11.63
CA ARG A 64 -0.91 -0.07 -10.88
C ARG A 64 -0.74 -0.21 -9.38
N LEU A 65 -0.61 -1.43 -8.87
CA LEU A 65 -0.36 -1.69 -7.46
C LEU A 65 1.00 -1.12 -7.05
N TYR A 66 2.06 -1.41 -7.82
CA TYR A 66 3.40 -0.89 -7.54
C TYR A 66 3.40 0.65 -7.45
N HIS A 67 2.85 1.33 -8.45
CA HIS A 67 2.81 2.80 -8.44
C HIS A 67 1.97 3.37 -7.29
N THR A 68 0.85 2.71 -6.94
CA THR A 68 0.04 3.15 -5.79
C THR A 68 0.82 3.00 -4.48
N VAL A 69 1.57 1.89 -4.32
CA VAL A 69 2.40 1.66 -3.12
C VAL A 69 3.58 2.62 -3.09
N ASP A 70 4.30 2.78 -4.22
CA ASP A 70 5.47 3.66 -4.33
C ASP A 70 5.11 5.11 -3.99
N TYR A 71 4.04 5.62 -4.61
CA TYR A 71 3.55 6.97 -4.34
C TYR A 71 3.13 7.17 -2.87
N ALA A 72 2.30 6.28 -2.33
CA ALA A 72 1.85 6.42 -0.95
C ALA A 72 3.00 6.24 0.05
N THR A 73 3.94 5.31 -0.21
CA THR A 73 5.13 5.16 0.62
C THR A 73 5.94 6.45 0.64
N THR A 74 6.21 7.05 -0.52
CA THR A 74 6.95 8.32 -0.62
C THR A 74 6.28 9.43 0.20
N GLU A 75 4.95 9.59 0.09
CA GLU A 75 4.20 10.57 0.87
C GLU A 75 4.30 10.30 2.38
N PHE A 76 4.14 9.04 2.82
CA PHE A 76 4.25 8.69 4.23
C PHE A 76 5.64 9.01 4.80
N LEU A 77 6.71 8.73 4.05
CA LEU A 77 8.07 9.04 4.48
C LEU A 77 8.32 10.54 4.56
N ILE A 78 7.76 11.32 3.63
CA ILE A 78 7.82 12.80 3.68
C ILE A 78 7.10 13.31 4.94
N TRP A 79 5.93 12.79 5.25
CA TRP A 79 5.16 13.22 6.42
C TRP A 79 5.80 12.80 7.74
N ILE A 80 6.42 11.63 7.82
CA ILE A 80 7.22 11.23 8.99
C ILE A 80 8.37 12.23 9.19
N ARG A 81 9.11 12.58 8.13
CA ARG A 81 10.18 13.59 8.19
C ARG A 81 9.66 14.96 8.64
N ALA A 82 8.50 15.36 8.15
CA ALA A 82 7.86 16.62 8.54
C ALA A 82 7.43 16.61 10.02
N GLY A 83 6.80 15.55 10.50
CA GLY A 83 6.41 15.36 11.89
C GLY A 83 7.61 15.38 12.85
N LEU A 84 8.71 14.71 12.50
CA LEU A 84 9.94 14.72 13.29
C LEU A 84 10.59 16.13 13.41
N ARG A 85 10.27 17.04 12.48
CA ARG A 85 10.78 18.44 12.46
C ARG A 85 9.79 19.47 13.00
N LYS A 86 8.59 19.05 13.40
CA LYS A 86 7.50 19.92 13.81
C LYS A 86 7.09 20.98 12.75
N ASN A 87 7.10 20.58 11.49
CA ASN A 87 6.81 21.46 10.36
C ASN A 87 5.41 21.26 9.78
N THR A 88 4.52 20.57 10.48
CA THR A 88 3.16 20.24 10.00
C THR A 88 2.10 20.83 10.95
N GLU A 89 1.03 21.38 10.38
CA GLU A 89 -0.14 21.79 11.15
C GLU A 89 -1.06 20.59 11.38
N TYR A 90 -1.68 20.52 12.55
CA TYR A 90 -2.55 19.40 12.97
C TYR A 90 -3.71 19.15 11.99
N SER A 91 -4.33 20.22 11.47
CA SER A 91 -5.46 20.10 10.54
C SER A 91 -5.07 19.49 9.20
N ILE A 92 -3.92 19.83 8.67
CA ILE A 92 -3.36 19.30 7.42
C ILE A 92 -3.07 17.81 7.63
N MET A 93 -2.37 17.45 8.71
CA MET A 93 -2.04 16.07 9.02
C MET A 93 -3.29 15.18 9.14
N ASN A 94 -4.40 15.66 9.72
CA ASN A 94 -5.63 14.87 9.79
C ASN A 94 -6.24 14.53 8.42
N ASN A 95 -6.18 15.46 7.47
CA ASN A 95 -6.63 15.20 6.10
C ASN A 95 -5.71 14.21 5.38
N ASP A 96 -4.41 14.32 5.61
CA ASP A 96 -3.40 13.43 5.05
C ASP A 96 -3.55 12.01 5.60
N LEU A 97 -3.85 11.84 6.88
CA LEU A 97 -4.15 10.54 7.49
C LEU A 97 -5.41 9.88 6.89
N LYS A 98 -6.46 10.67 6.60
CA LYS A 98 -7.66 10.15 5.90
C LYS A 98 -7.34 9.70 4.49
N TRP A 99 -6.56 10.50 3.76
CA TRP A 99 -6.10 10.15 2.43
C TRP A 99 -5.25 8.88 2.48
N ALA A 100 -4.30 8.77 3.42
CA ALA A 100 -3.45 7.61 3.61
C ALA A 100 -4.24 6.31 3.80
N ARG A 101 -5.25 6.34 4.68
CA ARG A 101 -6.15 5.18 4.90
C ARG A 101 -6.89 4.79 3.63
N THR A 102 -7.27 5.77 2.80
CA THR A 102 -7.89 5.52 1.49
C THR A 102 -6.92 4.84 0.53
N GLN A 103 -5.64 5.28 0.49
CA GLN A 103 -4.61 4.64 -0.33
C GLN A 103 -4.33 3.20 0.13
N LEU A 104 -4.25 2.95 1.44
CA LEU A 104 -4.07 1.60 1.96
C LEU A 104 -5.23 0.66 1.54
N LYS A 105 -6.47 1.13 1.61
CA LYS A 105 -7.63 0.37 1.12
C LYS A 105 -7.56 0.12 -0.39
N LYS A 106 -7.12 1.11 -1.17
CA LYS A 106 -6.91 0.95 -2.63
C LYS A 106 -5.85 -0.09 -2.93
N MET A 107 -4.75 -0.14 -2.16
CA MET A 107 -3.72 -1.17 -2.30
C MET A 107 -4.27 -2.58 -2.04
N ASP A 108 -5.09 -2.75 -0.97
CA ASP A 108 -5.72 -4.03 -0.66
C ASP A 108 -6.63 -4.50 -1.81
N ASN A 109 -7.44 -3.60 -2.36
CA ASN A 109 -8.31 -3.91 -3.50
C ASN A 109 -7.50 -4.30 -4.76
N LEU A 110 -6.45 -3.53 -5.09
CA LEU A 110 -5.57 -3.84 -6.22
C LEU A 110 -4.84 -5.16 -6.04
N TYR A 111 -4.40 -5.48 -4.81
CA TYR A 111 -3.78 -6.75 -4.49
C TYR A 111 -4.77 -7.92 -4.65
N GLN A 112 -6.01 -7.75 -4.25
CA GLN A 112 -7.07 -8.73 -4.47
C GLN A 112 -7.28 -8.99 -5.97
N TYR A 113 -7.44 -7.94 -6.78
CA TYR A 113 -7.57 -8.07 -8.24
C TYR A 113 -6.36 -8.75 -8.88
N LEU A 114 -5.14 -8.40 -8.42
CA LEU A 114 -3.91 -9.06 -8.88
C LEU A 114 -3.89 -10.55 -8.54
N THR A 115 -4.38 -10.92 -7.36
CA THR A 115 -4.46 -12.33 -6.93
C THR A 115 -5.46 -13.12 -7.76
N GLU A 116 -6.63 -12.52 -8.03
CA GLU A 116 -7.69 -13.14 -8.83
C GLU A 116 -7.28 -13.27 -10.31
N SER A 117 -6.67 -12.23 -10.89
CA SER A 117 -6.18 -12.26 -12.27
C SER A 117 -5.05 -13.27 -12.50
N GLY A 118 -4.20 -13.50 -11.50
CA GLY A 118 -3.11 -14.47 -11.52
C GLY A 118 -3.57 -15.93 -11.61
N LEU A 119 -4.84 -16.24 -11.27
CA LEU A 119 -5.41 -17.57 -11.36
C LEU A 119 -5.57 -18.03 -12.82
N PHE A 120 -5.74 -17.12 -13.77
CA PHE A 120 -5.96 -17.44 -15.19
C PHE A 120 -4.67 -17.68 -15.97
N ASN A 121 -3.50 -17.23 -15.48
CA ASN A 121 -2.23 -17.37 -16.18
C ASN A 121 -1.44 -18.59 -15.66
N LYS A 122 -1.68 -19.77 -16.26
CA LYS A 122 -1.04 -21.03 -15.86
C LYS A 122 0.46 -21.14 -16.19
N LYS A 123 0.97 -20.38 -17.17
CA LYS A 123 2.34 -20.54 -17.71
C LYS A 123 3.47 -20.22 -16.71
N ASN A 124 3.23 -19.35 -15.70
CA ASN A 124 4.24 -18.91 -14.73
C ASN A 124 3.74 -18.95 -13.29
N LYS A 125 2.95 -19.95 -12.91
CA LYS A 125 2.29 -20.06 -11.60
C LYS A 125 3.23 -19.86 -10.40
N TYR A 126 4.46 -20.37 -10.49
CA TYR A 126 5.43 -20.27 -9.40
C TYR A 126 5.99 -18.82 -9.25
N GLN A 127 6.33 -18.19 -10.37
CA GLN A 127 6.81 -16.81 -10.37
C GLN A 127 5.73 -15.84 -9.92
N ASN A 128 4.49 -16.03 -10.37
CA ASN A 128 3.33 -15.23 -9.94
C ASN A 128 3.10 -15.35 -8.44
N LYS A 129 3.20 -16.55 -7.86
CA LYS A 129 3.08 -16.73 -6.40
C LYS A 129 4.18 -15.99 -5.64
N LYS A 130 5.44 -16.06 -6.10
CA LYS A 130 6.54 -15.30 -5.48
C LYS A 130 6.30 -13.79 -5.56
N MET A 131 5.86 -13.30 -6.70
CA MET A 131 5.52 -11.90 -6.90
C MET A 131 4.42 -11.44 -5.92
N LEU A 132 3.35 -12.23 -5.78
CA LEU A 132 2.27 -11.94 -4.82
C LEU A 132 2.77 -11.85 -3.38
N VAL A 133 3.68 -12.73 -2.97
CA VAL A 133 4.29 -12.69 -1.63
C VAL A 133 5.08 -11.39 -1.43
N VAL A 134 5.84 -10.96 -2.45
CA VAL A 134 6.58 -9.69 -2.39
C VAL A 134 5.63 -8.50 -2.28
N TYR A 135 4.58 -8.43 -3.12
CA TYR A 135 3.60 -7.36 -3.05
C TYR A 135 2.87 -7.30 -1.71
N ARG A 136 2.46 -8.46 -1.17
CA ARG A 136 1.85 -8.53 0.15
C ARG A 136 2.76 -7.93 1.23
N LYS A 137 4.06 -8.28 1.20
CA LYS A 137 5.02 -7.75 2.16
C LYS A 137 5.30 -6.27 1.94
N MET A 138 5.34 -5.82 0.69
CA MET A 138 5.48 -4.41 0.32
C MET A 138 4.34 -3.57 0.93
N ILE A 139 3.07 -3.99 0.75
CA ILE A 139 1.90 -3.33 1.35
C ILE A 139 2.00 -3.34 2.88
N GLN A 140 2.38 -4.47 3.47
CA GLN A 140 2.54 -4.57 4.92
C GLN A 140 3.60 -3.60 5.44
N THR A 141 4.76 -3.51 4.79
CA THR A 141 5.84 -2.60 5.19
C THR A 141 5.43 -1.13 5.05
N THR A 142 4.70 -0.78 3.97
CA THR A 142 4.10 0.57 3.81
C THR A 142 3.08 0.86 4.92
N ARG A 143 2.29 -0.13 5.33
CA ARG A 143 1.36 0.00 6.48
C ARG A 143 2.09 0.21 7.80
N SER A 144 3.22 -0.45 8.00
CA SER A 144 4.06 -0.24 9.19
C SER A 144 4.69 1.16 9.21
N ALA A 145 5.10 1.68 8.05
CA ALA A 145 5.54 3.08 7.94
C ALA A 145 4.39 4.06 8.27
N PHE A 146 3.19 3.79 7.76
CA PHE A 146 2.00 4.58 8.11
C PHE A 146 1.68 4.50 9.61
N HIS A 147 1.82 3.35 10.24
CA HIS A 147 1.62 3.21 11.68
C HIS A 147 2.62 4.04 12.49
N VAL A 148 3.89 4.11 12.08
CA VAL A 148 4.86 5.04 12.70
C VAL A 148 4.39 6.48 12.59
N LEU A 149 3.84 6.88 11.44
CA LEU A 149 3.27 8.22 11.24
C LEU A 149 2.09 8.49 12.17
N GLU A 150 1.14 7.53 12.29
CA GLU A 150 -0.01 7.64 13.21
C GLU A 150 0.46 7.82 14.66
N VAL A 151 1.40 6.99 15.11
CA VAL A 151 1.94 7.06 16.47
C VAL A 151 2.67 8.38 16.72
N LEU A 152 3.46 8.87 15.76
CA LEU A 152 4.12 10.18 15.86
C LEU A 152 3.10 11.32 15.96
N HIS A 153 1.99 11.23 15.22
CA HIS A 153 0.93 12.22 15.26
C HIS A 153 0.16 12.18 16.58
N ASP A 154 -0.24 10.99 17.03
CA ASP A 154 -1.03 10.82 18.25
C ASP A 154 -0.26 11.20 19.52
N TYR A 155 1.06 11.01 19.50
CA TYR A 155 1.96 11.29 20.63
C TYR A 155 2.96 12.42 20.35
N GLU A 156 2.63 13.36 19.46
CA GLU A 156 3.51 14.48 19.08
C GLU A 156 3.99 15.26 20.31
N ASN A 157 3.10 15.61 21.22
CA ASN A 157 3.42 16.35 22.45
C ASN A 157 4.42 15.58 23.32
N VAL A 158 4.25 14.27 23.43
CA VAL A 158 5.14 13.39 24.21
C VAL A 158 6.51 13.32 23.59
N PHE A 159 6.59 13.19 22.24
CA PHE A 159 7.85 13.15 21.51
C PHE A 159 8.71 14.42 21.75
N TYR A 160 8.07 15.60 21.79
CA TYR A 160 8.78 16.85 22.01
C TYR A 160 9.21 17.09 23.47
N GLN A 161 8.65 16.34 24.42
CA GLN A 161 9.09 16.34 25.83
C GLN A 161 10.31 15.46 26.07
N PHE A 162 10.66 14.56 25.15
CA PHE A 162 11.84 13.73 25.28
C PHE A 162 13.13 14.57 25.33
N PRO A 163 14.15 14.09 26.06
CA PRO A 163 15.47 14.67 26.00
C PRO A 163 15.99 14.81 24.57
N VAL A 164 16.76 15.86 24.33
CA VAL A 164 17.26 16.19 22.99
C VAL A 164 18.00 15.02 22.36
N GLU A 165 18.86 14.34 23.14
CA GLU A 165 19.64 13.18 22.70
C GLU A 165 18.76 12.04 22.19
N MET A 166 17.72 11.68 22.96
CA MET A 166 16.78 10.63 22.57
C MET A 166 16.01 10.99 21.30
N ARG A 167 15.57 12.25 21.17
CA ARG A 167 14.92 12.73 19.93
C ARG A 167 15.84 12.66 18.72
N ILE A 168 17.12 12.95 18.90
CA ILE A 168 18.13 12.82 17.83
C ILE A 168 18.29 11.36 17.43
N MET A 169 18.47 10.45 18.39
CA MET A 169 18.60 9.01 18.10
C MET A 169 17.38 8.43 17.38
N ILE A 170 16.16 8.76 17.83
CA ILE A 170 14.91 8.34 17.16
C ILE A 170 14.87 8.87 15.73
N ARG A 171 15.22 10.15 15.52
CA ARG A 171 15.25 10.77 14.20
C ARG A 171 16.25 10.10 13.27
N GLU A 172 17.47 9.87 13.73
CA GLU A 172 18.52 9.22 12.96
C GLU A 172 18.14 7.77 12.60
N ARG A 173 17.56 7.05 13.57
CA ARG A 173 17.08 5.69 13.30
C ARG A 173 15.98 5.66 12.27
N LEU A 174 14.96 6.50 12.41
CA LEU A 174 13.86 6.58 11.44
C LEU A 174 14.37 7.00 10.05
N GLU A 175 15.28 7.98 9.95
CA GLU A 175 15.85 8.38 8.66
C GLU A 175 16.62 7.22 7.99
N THR A 176 17.35 6.44 8.77
CA THR A 176 18.03 5.22 8.30
C THR A 176 17.05 4.18 7.78
N LEU A 177 15.96 3.94 8.50
CA LEU A 177 14.91 2.98 8.09
C LEU A 177 14.16 3.46 6.85
N MET A 178 13.81 4.74 6.77
CA MET A 178 13.13 5.34 5.62
C MET A 178 14.00 5.27 4.35
N SER A 179 15.29 5.62 4.46
CA SER A 179 16.24 5.48 3.35
C SER A 179 16.40 4.02 2.92
N GLY A 180 16.36 3.09 3.87
CA GLY A 180 16.33 1.66 3.59
C GLY A 180 15.07 1.23 2.84
N HIS A 181 13.89 1.77 3.20
CA HIS A 181 12.64 1.49 2.51
C HIS A 181 12.68 1.96 1.05
N GLU A 182 13.09 3.20 0.82
CA GLU A 182 13.28 3.76 -0.52
C GLU A 182 14.24 2.88 -1.36
N GLN A 183 15.37 2.47 -0.77
CA GLN A 183 16.33 1.60 -1.45
C GLN A 183 15.73 0.22 -1.81
N ILE A 184 14.89 -0.38 -0.96
CA ILE A 184 14.24 -1.66 -1.27
C ILE A 184 13.25 -1.49 -2.43
N MET A 185 12.49 -0.40 -2.47
CA MET A 185 11.58 -0.08 -3.58
C MET A 185 12.36 0.09 -4.90
N LEU A 186 13.51 0.78 -4.88
CA LEU A 186 14.41 0.91 -6.04
C LEU A 186 14.99 -0.43 -6.48
N LYS A 187 15.31 -1.34 -5.56
CA LYS A 187 15.73 -2.72 -5.89
C LYS A 187 14.61 -3.51 -6.56
N PHE A 188 13.40 -3.39 -6.05
CA PHE A 188 12.25 -4.08 -6.64
C PHE A 188 11.96 -3.58 -8.05
N SER A 189 11.99 -2.28 -8.31
CA SER A 189 11.83 -1.71 -9.66
C SER A 189 13.00 -2.01 -10.61
N GLY A 190 14.14 -2.44 -10.09
CA GLY A 190 15.33 -2.75 -10.90
C GLY A 190 16.25 -1.55 -11.15
N ARG A 191 15.97 -0.40 -10.55
CA ARG A 191 16.82 0.81 -10.65
C ARG A 191 18.13 0.66 -9.87
N VAL A 192 18.14 -0.19 -8.85
CA VAL A 192 19.30 -0.50 -8.01
C VAL A 192 19.52 -2.02 -8.00
N PRO A 193 20.79 -2.51 -8.05
CA PRO A 193 21.08 -3.93 -7.98
C PRO A 193 20.54 -4.57 -6.68
N ALA A 194 19.86 -5.71 -6.80
CA ALA A 194 19.21 -6.37 -5.67
C ALA A 194 20.20 -6.92 -4.62
N ASN A 195 21.46 -7.17 -5.00
CA ASN A 195 22.52 -7.66 -4.11
C ASN A 195 23.21 -6.56 -3.30
N GLN A 196 22.92 -5.28 -3.61
CA GLN A 196 23.48 -4.17 -2.82
C GLN A 196 22.97 -4.23 -1.39
N VAL A 197 23.86 -4.03 -0.42
CA VAL A 197 23.51 -4.01 1.00
C VAL A 197 22.68 -2.77 1.31
N ASN A 198 21.61 -2.93 2.09
CA ASN A 198 20.82 -1.80 2.56
C ASN A 198 21.54 -1.07 3.69
N PHE A 199 21.39 0.25 3.69
CA PHE A 199 22.01 1.12 4.67
C PHE A 199 21.59 0.78 6.11
N PHE A 200 20.33 0.46 6.34
CA PHE A 200 19.85 0.08 7.68
C PHE A 200 20.38 -1.28 8.16
N GLU A 201 20.74 -2.20 7.26
CA GLU A 201 21.38 -3.47 7.61
C GLU A 201 22.88 -3.25 7.96
N ALA A 202 23.52 -2.28 7.32
CA ALA A 202 24.89 -1.91 7.64
C ALA A 202 25.02 -1.23 9.02
N ASN A 203 23.98 -0.52 9.46
CA ASN A 203 23.93 0.22 10.72
C ASN A 203 23.10 -0.51 11.79
N LYS A 204 23.34 -1.80 11.99
CA LYS A 204 22.61 -2.61 12.98
C LYS A 204 22.83 -2.13 14.42
N ASP A 205 23.98 -1.56 14.71
CA ASP A 205 24.34 -1.09 16.05
C ASP A 205 23.40 0.01 16.53
N GLN A 206 22.92 0.88 15.63
CA GLN A 206 21.92 1.91 15.96
C GLN A 206 20.63 1.37 16.60
N ARG A 207 20.26 0.12 16.31
CA ARG A 207 19.12 -0.54 16.96
C ARG A 207 19.40 -0.83 18.43
N HIS A 208 20.60 -1.36 18.71
CA HIS A 208 21.01 -1.66 20.08
C HIS A 208 21.17 -0.38 20.88
N ASP A 209 21.83 0.62 20.33
CA ASP A 209 22.04 1.91 20.98
C ASP A 209 20.71 2.56 21.38
N LEU A 210 19.72 2.58 20.49
CA LEU A 210 18.40 3.13 20.78
C LEU A 210 17.66 2.34 21.86
N MET A 211 17.74 0.99 21.82
CA MET A 211 17.13 0.12 22.83
C MET A 211 17.81 0.26 24.19
N ASP A 212 19.13 0.31 24.22
CA ASP A 212 19.89 0.43 25.46
C ASP A 212 19.59 1.76 26.16
N VAL A 213 19.56 2.87 25.43
CA VAL A 213 19.16 4.17 25.98
C VAL A 213 17.72 4.16 26.48
N PHE A 214 16.81 3.51 25.75
CA PHE A 214 15.42 3.38 26.18
C PHE A 214 15.29 2.59 27.50
N PHE A 215 15.94 1.42 27.59
CA PHE A 215 15.89 0.58 28.80
C PHE A 215 16.64 1.18 29.98
N GLN A 216 17.80 1.81 29.74
CA GLN A 216 18.55 2.50 30.78
C GLN A 216 17.68 3.61 31.41
N ARG A 217 17.01 4.42 30.61
CA ARG A 217 16.10 5.45 31.11
C ARG A 217 14.89 4.88 31.83
N ALA A 218 14.30 3.80 31.30
CA ALA A 218 13.21 3.11 31.95
C ALA A 218 13.59 2.54 33.33
N GLN A 219 14.89 2.25 33.54
CA GLN A 219 15.42 1.81 34.83
C GLN A 219 15.77 2.98 35.76
N GLU A 220 16.36 4.06 35.24
CA GLU A 220 16.71 5.26 36.01
C GLU A 220 15.47 6.01 36.51
N GLU A 221 14.41 5.99 35.70
CA GLU A 221 13.11 6.55 36.05
C GLU A 221 12.18 5.51 36.69
N SER A 222 12.69 4.75 37.68
CA SER A 222 11.85 3.83 38.49
C SER A 222 10.66 4.52 39.17
N ASP A 223 10.59 5.84 39.08
CA ASP A 223 9.45 6.69 39.42
C ASP A 223 8.63 7.05 38.15
N PHE A 224 8.12 6.02 37.45
CA PHE A 224 7.07 6.20 36.45
C PHE A 224 5.85 7.00 36.94
N SER A 225 5.79 7.25 38.26
CA SER A 225 4.77 8.09 38.90
C SER A 225 4.88 9.58 38.57
N LYS A 226 6.02 10.05 38.04
CA LYS A 226 6.21 11.46 37.61
C LYS A 226 5.69 11.78 36.23
N TYR A 227 5.59 10.77 35.36
CA TYR A 227 4.95 10.96 34.05
C TYR A 227 3.46 10.64 34.17
N SER A 228 2.62 11.42 33.53
CA SER A 228 1.24 11.02 33.34
C SER A 228 1.23 9.65 32.66
N SER A 229 0.33 8.77 33.01
CA SER A 229 0.24 7.42 32.42
C SER A 229 0.21 7.45 30.89
N SER A 230 -0.30 8.53 30.28
CA SER A 230 -0.36 8.71 28.83
C SER A 230 1.01 8.94 28.19
N GLU A 231 1.95 9.60 28.88
CA GLU A 231 3.29 9.89 28.38
C GLU A 231 4.16 8.64 28.30
N SER A 232 4.13 7.82 29.33
CA SER A 232 4.84 6.53 29.37
C SER A 232 4.34 5.57 28.28
N TYR A 233 3.03 5.53 28.02
CA TYR A 233 2.46 4.74 26.93
C TYR A 233 2.93 5.23 25.56
N GLY A 234 3.00 6.55 25.32
CA GLY A 234 3.45 7.12 24.06
C GLY A 234 4.87 6.67 23.67
N ILE A 235 5.80 6.62 24.64
CA ILE A 235 7.18 6.15 24.41
C ILE A 235 7.18 4.68 23.96
N ILE A 236 6.47 3.82 24.68
CA ILE A 236 6.40 2.38 24.38
C ILE A 236 5.79 2.14 23.00
N HIS A 237 4.71 2.88 22.67
CA HIS A 237 4.08 2.77 21.35
C HIS A 237 5.00 3.19 20.22
N LEU A 238 5.71 4.30 20.38
CA LEU A 238 6.64 4.79 19.36
C LEU A 238 7.80 3.80 19.14
N MET A 239 8.41 3.31 20.21
CA MET A 239 9.49 2.34 20.13
C MET A 239 9.02 1.03 19.49
N SER A 240 7.85 0.52 19.89
CA SER A 240 7.25 -0.67 19.30
C SER A 240 6.97 -0.51 17.80
N ALA A 241 6.43 0.65 17.39
CA ALA A 241 6.17 0.95 15.99
C ALA A 241 7.47 1.00 15.15
N ILE A 242 8.53 1.61 15.67
CA ILE A 242 9.86 1.67 15.02
C ILE A 242 10.43 0.27 14.84
N LEU A 243 10.41 -0.56 15.88
CA LEU A 243 10.93 -1.93 15.82
C LEU A 243 10.13 -2.82 14.85
N ALA A 244 8.80 -2.71 14.87
CA ALA A 244 7.93 -3.44 13.95
C ALA A 244 8.20 -3.04 12.48
N TYR A 245 8.36 -1.75 12.23
CA TYR A 245 8.72 -1.23 10.90
C TYR A 245 10.08 -1.75 10.43
N GLU A 246 11.09 -1.77 11.31
CA GLU A 246 12.40 -2.34 11.01
C GLU A 246 12.32 -3.83 10.65
N ASP A 247 11.63 -4.63 11.44
CA ASP A 247 11.48 -6.07 11.19
C ASP A 247 10.77 -6.32 9.84
N ASP A 248 9.76 -5.51 9.51
CA ASP A 248 9.10 -5.57 8.22
C ASP A 248 10.03 -5.23 7.06
N LEU A 249 10.90 -4.21 7.20
CA LEU A 249 11.91 -3.85 6.20
C LEU A 249 12.95 -4.96 5.98
N VAL A 250 13.45 -5.58 7.05
CA VAL A 250 14.39 -6.72 6.96
C VAL A 250 13.78 -7.87 6.17
N HIS A 251 12.53 -8.24 6.48
CA HIS A 251 11.83 -9.28 5.74
C HIS A 251 11.56 -8.89 4.29
N PHE A 252 11.14 -7.65 4.04
CA PHE A 252 10.88 -7.16 2.69
C PHE A 252 12.14 -7.20 1.82
N ASN A 253 13.28 -6.74 2.34
CA ASN A 253 14.56 -6.80 1.64
C ASN A 253 14.96 -8.24 1.27
N LYS A 254 14.82 -9.19 2.21
CA LYS A 254 15.09 -10.60 1.95
C LYS A 254 14.22 -11.16 0.83
N LEU A 255 12.91 -10.83 0.82
CA LEU A 255 11.98 -11.28 -0.21
C LEU A 255 12.30 -10.68 -1.58
N VAL A 256 12.61 -9.38 -1.66
CA VAL A 256 12.99 -8.71 -2.91
C VAL A 256 14.28 -9.32 -3.48
N ARG A 257 15.31 -9.54 -2.65
CA ARG A 257 16.55 -10.21 -3.06
C ARG A 257 16.28 -11.62 -3.61
N SER A 258 15.50 -12.43 -2.90
CA SER A 258 15.12 -13.78 -3.35
C SER A 258 14.32 -13.78 -4.65
N TYR A 259 13.41 -12.82 -4.81
CA TYR A 259 12.60 -12.66 -6.01
C TYR A 259 13.47 -12.31 -7.23
N LYS A 260 14.35 -11.31 -7.11
CA LYS A 260 15.24 -10.86 -8.18
C LYS A 260 16.37 -11.85 -8.51
N ALA A 261 16.77 -12.70 -7.57
CA ALA A 261 17.76 -13.77 -7.83
C ALA A 261 17.20 -14.89 -8.70
N THR A 262 15.88 -15.00 -8.87
CA THR A 262 15.26 -16.07 -9.66
C THR A 262 15.44 -15.79 -11.17
N PRO A 263 15.94 -16.77 -11.97
CA PRO A 263 16.05 -16.61 -13.42
C PRO A 263 14.69 -16.26 -14.05
N GLY A 264 14.65 -15.25 -14.90
CA GLY A 264 13.43 -14.74 -15.53
C GLY A 264 12.86 -13.44 -14.92
N ASN A 265 13.24 -13.07 -13.69
CA ASN A 265 12.77 -11.83 -13.05
C ASN A 265 13.78 -10.68 -13.13
N LYS A 266 14.97 -10.93 -13.70
CA LYS A 266 16.05 -9.91 -13.82
C LYS A 266 15.70 -8.71 -14.71
N SER A 267 14.73 -8.85 -15.63
CA SER A 267 14.48 -7.84 -16.68
C SER A 267 13.14 -7.11 -16.58
N LYS A 268 12.30 -7.36 -15.57
CA LYS A 268 11.12 -6.50 -15.38
C LYS A 268 11.57 -5.17 -14.78
N ASN A 269 12.05 -4.28 -15.64
CA ASN A 269 12.17 -2.87 -15.30
C ASN A 269 10.79 -2.23 -15.42
N ILE A 270 10.25 -1.78 -14.30
CA ILE A 270 9.02 -0.95 -14.26
C ILE A 270 9.47 0.48 -14.56
N ASN A 271 9.93 0.73 -15.80
CA ASN A 271 10.65 1.97 -16.12
C ASN A 271 9.87 2.98 -16.96
N ASN A 272 8.65 2.69 -17.40
CA ASN A 272 7.93 3.66 -18.24
C ASN A 272 6.82 4.34 -17.44
N ILE A 273 7.18 5.48 -16.81
CA ILE A 273 6.22 6.45 -16.25
C ILE A 273 5.50 7.20 -17.40
N GLU A 274 6.07 7.25 -18.58
CA GLU A 274 5.54 8.03 -19.72
C GLU A 274 4.26 7.45 -20.34
N ASP A 275 3.99 6.14 -20.20
CA ASP A 275 2.82 5.48 -20.79
C ASP A 275 1.53 5.57 -19.92
N ILE A 276 1.56 6.25 -18.78
CA ILE A 276 0.42 6.26 -17.82
C ILE A 276 -0.31 7.62 -17.78
N ILE A 277 0.21 8.64 -18.47
CA ILE A 277 -0.35 10.02 -18.48
C ILE A 277 -1.31 10.26 -19.66
N HIS A 278 -1.57 9.26 -20.49
CA HIS A 278 -2.56 9.36 -21.57
C HIS A 278 -3.76 8.46 -21.38
#